data_b759d9360d8ad6612c015ba9816c7aad
#
_entry.id   b759d9360d8ad6612c015ba9816c7aad
#
_cell.length_a   1.000
_cell.length_b   1.000
_cell.length_c   1.000
_cell.angle_alpha   90.00
_cell.angle_beta   90.00
_cell.angle_gamma   90.00
#
_symmetry.space_group_name_H-M   'P 1'
#
loop_
_entity.id
_entity.type
_entity.pdbx_description
1 polymer ?
#
loop_
_entity_poly.entity_id
_entity_poly.type
_entity_poly.pdbx_seq_one_letter_code
_entity_poly.pdbx_strand_id
1 'polypeptide(L)'
;KSLQIFEPVSFRVIKKESAQLVRSMLEGVVYEGGTGSSLLWNEGEVLYDRKNRYAPAHAAKTGTTSNHSDGWFIGMTHNLITGVWVGGDDRSIHFRTGALGEGSKTALPLYKRYLVKVVNDPQLSNYIPVAFEKLDKRVVKKDFNCQGSYSTLPDSLQVSDSELDSLNSLLENQNGANADSSAQNQPK
;
A
#
# COMPACT_ATOMS: atom_id res chain seq x y z
N LYS A 1 38.86 6.16 8.87
CA LYS A 1 37.53 6.82 8.61
C LYS A 1 36.86 6.99 9.96
N SER A 2 36.59 8.23 10.40
CA SER A 2 35.84 8.49 11.62
C SER A 2 34.38 8.14 11.40
N LEU A 3 33.79 7.35 12.29
CA LEU A 3 32.37 7.08 12.33
C LEU A 3 31.67 8.32 12.91
N GLN A 4 30.81 8.96 12.14
CA GLN A 4 30.01 10.07 12.64
C GLN A 4 28.69 9.51 13.17
N ILE A 5 28.46 9.65 14.46
CA ILE A 5 27.22 9.25 15.13
C ILE A 5 26.32 10.48 15.21
N PHE A 6 25.08 10.35 14.70
CA PHE A 6 24.07 11.38 14.80
C PHE A 6 23.06 10.99 15.87
N GLU A 7 22.80 11.88 16.81
CA GLU A 7 21.72 11.70 17.78
C GLU A 7 20.37 11.86 17.06
N PRO A 8 19.46 10.89 17.23
CA PRO A 8 18.16 10.96 16.58
C PRO A 8 17.30 12.07 17.18
N VAL A 9 16.82 12.97 16.33
CA VAL A 9 15.83 13.99 16.73
C VAL A 9 14.46 13.44 16.43
N SER A 10 13.61 13.30 17.45
CA SER A 10 12.25 12.81 17.30
C SER A 10 11.23 13.84 17.78
N PHE A 11 10.17 14.03 17.01
CA PHE A 11 9.03 14.87 17.39
C PHE A 11 7.72 14.23 16.91
N ARG A 12 6.66 14.47 17.64
CA ARG A 12 5.35 13.92 17.31
C ARG A 12 4.67 14.75 16.22
N VAL A 13 4.40 14.14 15.07
CA VAL A 13 3.75 14.78 13.92
C VAL A 13 2.23 14.59 13.95
N ILE A 14 1.77 13.38 14.35
CA ILE A 14 0.35 13.02 14.38
C ILE A 14 -0.06 12.42 15.73
N LYS A 15 -1.35 12.43 16.03
CA LYS A 15 -1.89 11.81 17.25
C LYS A 15 -1.68 10.29 17.21
N LYS A 16 -1.44 9.68 18.38
CA LYS A 16 -1.24 8.23 18.51
C LYS A 16 -2.44 7.45 17.95
N GLU A 17 -3.63 7.89 18.24
CA GLU A 17 -4.88 7.26 17.81
C GLU A 17 -5.01 7.26 16.26
N SER A 18 -4.67 8.36 15.62
CA SER A 18 -4.68 8.46 14.15
C SER A 18 -3.64 7.53 13.53
N ALA A 19 -2.44 7.47 14.10
CA ALA A 19 -1.39 6.55 13.64
C ALA A 19 -1.81 5.08 13.77
N GLN A 20 -2.43 4.72 14.90
CA GLN A 20 -2.94 3.37 15.13
C GLN A 20 -4.06 3.01 14.14
N LEU A 21 -4.97 3.95 13.85
CA LEU A 21 -6.04 3.72 12.89
C LEU A 21 -5.50 3.48 11.47
N VAL A 22 -4.59 4.35 11.01
CA VAL A 22 -3.93 4.15 9.69
C VAL A 22 -3.17 2.84 9.64
N ARG A 23 -2.43 2.49 10.68
CA ARG A 23 -1.76 1.19 10.76
C ARG A 23 -2.76 0.04 10.61
N SER A 24 -3.88 0.07 11.32
CA SER A 24 -4.92 -0.97 11.23
C SER A 24 -5.48 -1.10 9.81
N MET A 25 -5.64 0.00 9.08
CA MET A 25 -6.04 -0.05 7.67
C MET A 25 -4.96 -0.70 6.79
N LEU A 26 -3.69 -0.40 7.07
CA LEU A 26 -2.55 -0.98 6.34
C LEU A 26 -2.33 -2.47 6.66
N GLU A 27 -2.77 -2.95 7.81
CA GLU A 27 -2.84 -4.39 8.13
C GLU A 27 -3.77 -5.13 7.16
N GLY A 28 -4.90 -4.51 6.77
CA GLY A 28 -5.84 -5.07 5.79
C GLY A 28 -5.23 -5.31 4.41
N VAL A 29 -4.20 -4.56 4.01
CA VAL A 29 -3.46 -4.79 2.76
C VAL A 29 -2.82 -6.18 2.73
N VAL A 30 -2.47 -6.73 3.89
CA VAL A 30 -1.82 -8.04 4.02
C VAL A 30 -2.84 -9.13 4.38
N TYR A 31 -3.74 -8.87 5.34
CA TYR A 31 -4.58 -9.90 5.96
C TYR A 31 -6.01 -9.99 5.41
N GLU A 32 -6.49 -8.96 4.72
CA GLU A 32 -7.87 -8.89 4.22
C GLU A 32 -7.96 -9.06 2.69
N GLY A 33 -7.02 -9.80 2.10
CA GLY A 33 -7.00 -10.06 0.65
C GLY A 33 -6.50 -8.89 -0.20
N GLY A 34 -5.85 -7.90 0.41
CA GLY A 34 -5.26 -6.77 -0.28
C GLY A 34 -4.03 -7.13 -1.12
N THR A 35 -3.44 -6.14 -1.76
CA THR A 35 -2.31 -6.28 -2.70
C THR A 35 -1.02 -6.83 -2.07
N GLY A 36 -0.94 -6.86 -0.75
CA GLY A 36 0.18 -7.43 0.02
C GLY A 36 -0.05 -8.86 0.51
N SER A 37 -1.19 -9.49 0.21
CA SER A 37 -1.59 -10.80 0.75
C SER A 37 -0.62 -11.93 0.38
N SER A 38 0.08 -11.83 -0.75
CA SER A 38 1.11 -12.81 -1.14
C SER A 38 2.30 -12.87 -0.17
N LEU A 39 2.44 -11.90 0.73
CA LEU A 39 3.43 -11.96 1.82
C LEU A 39 3.20 -13.16 2.74
N LEU A 40 1.96 -13.60 2.91
CA LEU A 40 1.57 -14.69 3.81
C LEU A 40 1.70 -16.08 3.17
N TRP A 41 1.92 -16.17 1.85
CA TRP A 41 1.91 -17.41 1.12
C TRP A 41 3.30 -18.03 1.00
N ASN A 42 3.38 -19.36 0.91
CA ASN A 42 4.62 -20.15 0.85
C ASN A 42 5.49 -20.02 2.12
N GLU A 43 6.50 -19.17 2.10
CA GLU A 43 7.40 -18.91 3.24
C GLU A 43 6.77 -18.03 4.32
N GLY A 44 5.48 -17.71 4.22
CA GLY A 44 4.77 -16.79 5.11
C GLY A 44 4.69 -17.23 6.57
N GLU A 45 4.83 -18.52 6.85
CA GLU A 45 4.88 -19.03 8.23
C GLU A 45 6.05 -18.47 9.04
N VAL A 46 7.17 -18.13 8.37
CA VAL A 46 8.33 -17.52 9.01
C VAL A 46 8.07 -16.06 9.37
N LEU A 47 7.17 -15.40 8.63
CA LEU A 47 6.83 -14.00 8.78
C LEU A 47 5.58 -13.76 9.63
N TYR A 48 4.95 -14.83 10.08
CA TYR A 48 3.74 -14.79 10.86
C TYR A 48 4.04 -14.98 12.36
N ASP A 49 3.38 -14.21 13.21
CA ASP A 49 3.49 -14.43 14.66
C ASP A 49 2.87 -15.77 15.04
N ARG A 50 3.72 -16.77 15.28
CA ARG A 50 3.31 -18.12 15.64
C ARG A 50 2.61 -18.21 17.02
N LYS A 51 2.88 -17.25 17.92
CA LYS A 51 2.27 -17.23 19.27
C LYS A 51 0.86 -16.68 19.23
N ASN A 52 0.61 -15.74 18.30
CA ASN A 52 -0.68 -15.09 18.13
C ASN A 52 -1.19 -15.28 16.70
N ARG A 53 -1.53 -16.49 16.37
CA ARG A 53 -1.91 -16.99 15.03
C ARG A 53 -2.86 -16.09 14.23
N TYR A 54 -3.59 -15.22 14.90
CA TYR A 54 -4.57 -14.29 14.31
C TYR A 54 -4.25 -12.82 14.56
N ALA A 55 -3.12 -12.53 15.20
CA ALA A 55 -2.73 -11.14 15.44
C ALA A 55 -1.87 -10.62 14.30
N PRO A 56 -2.26 -9.51 13.65
CA PRO A 56 -1.48 -8.92 12.60
C PRO A 56 -0.08 -8.54 13.10
N ALA A 57 0.94 -8.98 12.38
CA ALA A 57 2.34 -8.64 12.65
C ALA A 57 2.94 -7.75 11.54
N HIS A 58 2.18 -7.52 10.48
CA HIS A 58 2.60 -6.70 9.33
C HIS A 58 1.51 -5.73 8.92
N ALA A 59 1.94 -4.54 8.58
CA ALA A 59 1.16 -3.56 7.85
C ALA A 59 1.95 -3.17 6.60
N ALA A 60 1.28 -2.93 5.48
CA ALA A 60 1.99 -2.69 4.23
C ALA A 60 1.23 -1.78 3.27
N LYS A 61 1.96 -1.27 2.27
CA LYS A 61 1.40 -0.57 1.12
C LYS A 61 2.21 -0.86 -0.13
N THR A 62 1.53 -1.20 -1.20
CA THR A 62 2.12 -1.30 -2.55
C THR A 62 2.04 0.05 -3.26
N GLY A 63 2.97 0.30 -4.18
CA GLY A 63 2.93 1.41 -5.12
C GLY A 63 3.29 0.93 -6.51
N THR A 64 2.63 1.51 -7.53
CA THR A 64 2.90 1.22 -8.93
C THR A 64 2.63 2.47 -9.74
N THR A 65 3.55 2.89 -10.59
CA THR A 65 3.31 3.98 -11.54
C THR A 65 2.39 3.53 -12.66
N SER A 66 1.66 4.49 -13.27
CA SER A 66 0.64 4.18 -14.29
C SER A 66 1.18 3.41 -15.49
N ASN A 67 2.46 3.62 -15.85
CA ASN A 67 3.13 2.91 -16.94
C ASN A 67 3.95 1.69 -16.48
N HIS A 68 3.82 1.28 -15.21
CA HIS A 68 4.58 0.15 -14.63
C HIS A 68 6.11 0.32 -14.69
N SER A 69 6.63 1.54 -14.67
CA SER A 69 8.08 1.82 -14.59
C SER A 69 8.63 1.64 -13.18
N ASP A 70 7.80 1.88 -12.16
CA ASP A 70 8.20 1.79 -10.77
C ASP A 70 7.26 0.92 -9.97
N GLY A 71 7.82 -0.04 -9.29
CA GLY A 71 7.14 -0.87 -8.29
C GLY A 71 7.69 -0.58 -6.90
N TRP A 72 6.81 -0.25 -5.96
CA TRP A 72 7.14 0.00 -4.57
C TRP A 72 6.44 -0.98 -3.65
N PHE A 73 7.11 -1.33 -2.57
CA PHE A 73 6.52 -2.00 -1.44
C PHE A 73 7.09 -1.43 -0.15
N ILE A 74 6.24 -0.87 0.70
CA ILE A 74 6.60 -0.43 2.06
C ILE A 74 5.96 -1.42 3.03
N GLY A 75 6.78 -2.10 3.80
CA GLY A 75 6.33 -3.01 4.85
C GLY A 75 6.74 -2.50 6.22
N MET A 76 5.87 -2.67 7.19
CA MET A 76 6.06 -2.30 8.59
C MET A 76 5.84 -3.50 9.48
N THR A 77 6.74 -3.72 10.41
CA THR A 77 6.58 -4.61 11.57
C THR A 77 6.60 -3.77 12.83
N HIS A 78 6.56 -4.40 14.00
CA HIS A 78 6.60 -3.69 15.27
C HIS A 78 7.84 -2.78 15.40
N ASN A 79 9.01 -3.25 14.96
CA ASN A 79 10.30 -2.57 15.16
C ASN A 79 11.02 -2.18 13.87
N LEU A 80 10.47 -2.48 12.70
CA LEU A 80 11.16 -2.28 11.44
C LEU A 80 10.22 -1.74 10.37
N ILE A 81 10.66 -0.69 9.68
CA ILE A 81 10.02 -0.18 8.46
C ILE A 81 11.02 -0.37 7.32
N THR A 82 10.59 -1.05 6.28
CA THR A 82 11.42 -1.35 5.12
C THR A 82 10.72 -0.93 3.84
N GLY A 83 11.39 -0.12 3.03
CA GLY A 83 10.97 0.24 1.68
C GLY A 83 11.78 -0.51 0.64
N VAL A 84 11.10 -1.04 -0.37
CA VAL A 84 11.72 -1.66 -1.54
C VAL A 84 11.19 -0.99 -2.79
N TRP A 85 12.11 -0.62 -3.65
CA TRP A 85 11.83 -0.05 -4.98
C TRP A 85 12.45 -0.91 -6.06
N VAL A 86 11.71 -1.09 -7.14
CA VAL A 86 12.17 -1.72 -8.37
C VAL A 86 11.76 -0.83 -9.54
N GLY A 87 12.73 -0.38 -10.29
CA GLY A 87 12.50 0.50 -11.43
C GLY A 87 13.77 0.72 -12.23
N GLY A 88 13.66 1.43 -13.33
CA GLY A 88 14.78 1.86 -14.15
C GLY A 88 15.13 3.35 -13.92
N ASP A 89 16.30 3.77 -14.38
CA ASP A 89 16.75 5.17 -14.31
C ASP A 89 15.86 6.11 -15.12
N ASP A 90 15.19 5.59 -16.15
CA ASP A 90 14.27 6.33 -17.00
C ASP A 90 12.92 5.64 -17.08
N ARG A 91 11.83 6.40 -17.10
CA ARG A 91 10.45 5.92 -17.18
C ARG A 91 10.09 5.20 -18.48
N SER A 92 10.91 5.34 -19.52
CA SER A 92 10.78 4.54 -20.74
C SER A 92 11.11 3.07 -20.52
N ILE A 93 11.87 2.76 -19.46
CA ILE A 93 12.14 1.40 -19.00
C ILE A 93 10.97 0.96 -18.11
N HIS A 94 10.05 0.18 -18.69
CA HIS A 94 8.85 -0.22 -17.97
C HIS A 94 8.39 -1.63 -18.37
N PHE A 95 7.60 -2.25 -17.50
CA PHE A 95 6.94 -3.52 -17.82
C PHE A 95 5.73 -3.27 -18.75
N ARG A 96 5.44 -4.21 -19.62
CA ARG A 96 4.31 -4.08 -20.56
C ARG A 96 2.94 -4.18 -19.91
N THR A 97 2.85 -4.86 -18.77
CA THR A 97 1.57 -5.13 -18.08
C THR A 97 1.72 -5.03 -16.57
N GLY A 98 0.63 -4.72 -15.88
CA GLY A 98 0.56 -4.73 -14.42
C GLY A 98 0.92 -6.09 -13.83
N ALA A 99 0.54 -7.18 -14.50
CA ALA A 99 0.86 -8.54 -14.05
C ALA A 99 2.38 -8.80 -13.86
N LEU A 100 3.22 -8.03 -14.54
CA LEU A 100 4.67 -8.10 -14.42
C LEU A 100 5.25 -6.94 -13.60
N GLY A 101 4.66 -5.75 -13.68
CA GLY A 101 5.26 -4.51 -13.16
C GLY A 101 4.65 -3.96 -11.88
N GLU A 102 3.58 -4.55 -11.36
CA GLU A 102 3.02 -4.12 -10.08
C GLU A 102 4.01 -4.29 -8.93
N GLY A 103 4.00 -3.38 -7.96
CA GLY A 103 4.83 -3.47 -6.76
C GLY A 103 4.60 -4.77 -5.97
N SER A 104 3.42 -5.35 -6.06
CA SER A 104 3.08 -6.69 -5.54
C SER A 104 3.82 -7.83 -6.24
N LYS A 105 4.28 -7.63 -7.47
CA LYS A 105 4.99 -8.63 -8.29
C LYS A 105 6.49 -8.41 -8.35
N THR A 106 6.94 -7.18 -8.17
CA THR A 106 8.34 -6.76 -8.28
C THR A 106 8.98 -6.53 -6.92
N ALA A 107 8.52 -5.54 -6.16
CA ALA A 107 9.11 -5.10 -4.91
C ALA A 107 8.76 -6.01 -3.72
N LEU A 108 7.52 -6.51 -3.63
CA LEU A 108 7.09 -7.37 -2.52
C LEU A 108 7.90 -8.66 -2.40
N PRO A 109 8.22 -9.41 -3.48
CA PRO A 109 9.04 -10.62 -3.39
C PRO A 109 10.44 -10.34 -2.84
N LEU A 110 11.03 -9.19 -3.15
CA LEU A 110 12.33 -8.78 -2.60
C LEU A 110 12.23 -8.45 -1.12
N TYR A 111 11.19 -7.70 -0.72
CA TYR A 111 10.89 -7.44 0.69
C TYR A 111 10.74 -8.74 1.47
N LYS A 112 9.98 -9.70 0.95
CA LYS A 112 9.76 -10.99 1.59
C LYS A 112 11.07 -11.75 1.82
N ARG A 113 11.93 -11.84 0.79
CA ARG A 113 13.24 -12.49 0.89
C ARG A 113 14.16 -11.80 1.89
N TYR A 114 14.15 -10.48 1.91
CA TYR A 114 14.89 -9.69 2.90
C TYR A 114 14.41 -10.01 4.31
N LEU A 115 13.12 -9.96 4.56
CA LEU A 115 12.55 -10.17 5.89
C LEU A 115 12.79 -11.61 6.39
N VAL A 116 12.70 -12.62 5.51
CA VAL A 116 13.06 -14.01 5.85
C VAL A 116 14.49 -14.11 6.34
N LYS A 117 15.44 -13.38 5.72
CA LYS A 117 16.84 -13.34 6.18
C LYS A 117 16.96 -12.68 7.54
N VAL A 118 16.25 -11.56 7.76
CA VAL A 118 16.24 -10.87 9.08
C VAL A 118 15.72 -11.79 10.18
N VAL A 119 14.62 -12.51 9.90
CA VAL A 119 14.00 -13.41 10.90
C VAL A 119 14.87 -14.62 11.22
N ASN A 120 15.66 -15.08 10.27
CA ASN A 120 16.53 -16.25 10.45
C ASN A 120 17.94 -15.89 10.99
N ASP A 121 18.26 -14.61 11.12
CA ASP A 121 19.53 -14.17 11.66
C ASP A 121 19.45 -14.04 13.20
N PRO A 122 20.19 -14.84 13.97
CA PRO A 122 20.18 -14.77 15.44
C PRO A 122 20.58 -13.40 15.99
N GLN A 123 21.40 -12.64 15.27
CA GLN A 123 21.86 -11.32 15.70
C GLN A 123 20.77 -10.25 15.54
N LEU A 124 19.74 -10.54 14.74
CA LEU A 124 18.65 -9.63 14.42
C LEU A 124 17.32 -10.01 15.12
N SER A 125 17.41 -10.77 16.22
CA SER A 125 16.24 -11.27 16.97
C SER A 125 15.27 -10.17 17.41
N ASN A 126 15.73 -8.94 17.62
CA ASN A 126 14.92 -7.77 17.97
C ASN A 126 13.97 -7.32 16.83
N TYR A 127 14.23 -7.76 15.59
CA TYR A 127 13.45 -7.39 14.41
C TYR A 127 12.47 -8.48 13.95
N ILE A 128 12.40 -9.58 14.71
CA ILE A 128 11.43 -10.64 14.43
C ILE A 128 10.01 -10.05 14.57
N PRO A 129 9.14 -10.21 13.56
CA PRO A 129 7.79 -9.68 13.62
C PRO A 129 7.01 -10.26 14.79
N VAL A 130 6.46 -9.38 15.60
CA VAL A 130 5.51 -9.70 16.66
C VAL A 130 4.23 -8.93 16.43
N ALA A 131 3.14 -9.37 17.05
CA ALA A 131 1.86 -8.67 16.93
C ALA A 131 1.98 -7.19 17.31
N PHE A 132 1.31 -6.35 16.57
CA PHE A 132 1.20 -4.94 16.92
C PHE A 132 0.44 -4.74 18.24
N GLU A 133 0.73 -3.63 18.90
CA GLU A 133 -0.05 -3.19 20.05
C GLU A 133 -1.55 -3.12 19.69
N LYS A 134 -2.39 -3.54 20.62
CA LYS A 134 -3.85 -3.38 20.48
C LYS A 134 -4.20 -1.91 20.29
N LEU A 135 -5.23 -1.66 19.52
CA LEU A 135 -5.76 -0.31 19.33
C LEU A 135 -6.17 0.29 20.69
N ASP A 136 -5.89 1.55 20.90
CA ASP A 136 -6.39 2.29 22.06
C ASP A 136 -7.93 2.20 22.08
N LYS A 137 -8.52 2.06 23.27
CA LYS A 137 -9.98 1.97 23.44
C LYS A 137 -10.74 3.18 22.89
N ARG A 138 -10.04 4.32 22.77
CA ARG A 138 -10.58 5.54 22.16
C ARG A 138 -10.61 5.51 20.64
N VAL A 139 -9.91 4.56 20.02
CA VAL A 139 -9.97 4.37 18.58
C VAL A 139 -11.26 3.61 18.28
N VAL A 140 -12.29 4.34 17.91
CA VAL A 140 -13.54 3.75 17.43
C VAL A 140 -13.25 3.13 16.07
N LYS A 141 -13.18 1.81 16.01
CA LYS A 141 -13.27 1.09 14.74
C LYS A 141 -14.64 1.38 14.15
N LYS A 142 -14.73 2.30 13.21
CA LYS A 142 -15.85 2.29 12.29
C LYS A 142 -15.72 1.02 11.46
N ASP A 143 -16.78 0.27 11.36
CA ASP A 143 -16.83 -0.89 10.49
C ASP A 143 -16.79 -0.39 9.06
N PHE A 144 -15.62 -0.46 8.44
CA PHE A 144 -15.42 -0.13 7.03
C PHE A 144 -15.77 -1.31 6.13
N ASN A 145 -16.71 -2.13 6.55
CA ASN A 145 -17.21 -3.23 5.75
C ASN A 145 -17.93 -2.65 4.52
N CYS A 146 -17.20 -2.46 3.45
CA CYS A 146 -17.71 -1.95 2.17
C CYS A 146 -18.73 -2.89 1.50
N GLN A 147 -19.08 -4.01 2.10
CA GLN A 147 -20.16 -4.91 1.64
C GLN A 147 -21.56 -4.43 2.05
N GLY A 148 -21.66 -3.40 2.89
CA GLY A 148 -22.91 -2.88 3.39
C GLY A 148 -23.26 -1.53 2.78
N SER A 149 -23.96 -1.56 1.68
CA SER A 149 -24.93 -0.51 1.29
C SER A 149 -24.35 0.91 1.07
N TYR A 150 -24.19 1.28 -0.18
CA TYR A 150 -24.19 2.69 -0.61
C TYR A 150 -25.47 3.45 -0.20
N SER A 151 -26.43 2.79 0.45
CA SER A 151 -27.72 3.34 0.88
C SER A 151 -27.68 4.15 2.18
N THR A 152 -26.50 4.34 2.81
CA THR A 152 -26.39 5.10 4.06
C THR A 152 -25.41 6.27 4.01
N LEU A 153 -25.09 6.77 2.82
CA LEU A 153 -24.51 8.10 2.73
C LEU A 153 -25.58 9.11 3.18
N PRO A 154 -25.23 10.07 4.06
CA PRO A 154 -26.14 11.18 4.37
C PRO A 154 -26.64 11.79 3.04
N ASP A 155 -27.90 12.16 2.98
CA ASP A 155 -28.52 12.76 1.78
C ASP A 155 -27.72 13.95 1.21
N SER A 156 -26.97 14.64 2.05
CA SER A 156 -26.02 15.70 1.67
C SER A 156 -24.79 15.24 0.86
N LEU A 157 -24.53 13.93 0.78
CA LEU A 157 -23.42 13.34 0.02
C LEU A 157 -23.92 12.40 -1.09
N GLN A 158 -25.23 12.28 -1.27
CA GLN A 158 -25.80 11.56 -2.40
C GLN A 158 -25.75 12.47 -3.63
N VAL A 159 -24.91 12.10 -4.57
CA VAL A 159 -24.93 12.72 -5.90
C VAL A 159 -26.20 12.25 -6.58
N SER A 160 -27.08 13.16 -6.99
CA SER A 160 -28.30 12.81 -7.70
C SER A 160 -27.96 12.19 -9.07
N ASP A 161 -28.82 11.28 -9.56
CA ASP A 161 -28.62 10.66 -10.88
C ASP A 161 -28.45 11.71 -11.99
N SER A 162 -29.11 12.85 -11.87
CA SER A 162 -28.98 13.99 -12.81
C SER A 162 -27.60 14.67 -12.76
N GLU A 163 -26.94 14.70 -11.59
CA GLU A 163 -25.56 15.22 -11.46
C GLU A 163 -24.55 14.20 -12.00
N LEU A 164 -24.82 12.90 -11.81
CA LEU A 164 -24.01 11.82 -12.38
C LEU A 164 -24.05 11.84 -13.91
N ASP A 165 -25.23 12.00 -14.49
CA ASP A 165 -25.42 12.12 -15.94
C ASP A 165 -24.74 13.38 -16.50
N SER A 166 -24.78 14.48 -15.75
CA SER A 166 -24.08 15.71 -16.11
C SER A 166 -22.55 15.54 -16.09
N LEU A 167 -22.02 14.84 -15.09
CA LEU A 167 -20.57 14.53 -15.00
C LEU A 167 -20.15 13.58 -16.12
N ASN A 168 -20.94 12.55 -16.42
CA ASN A 168 -20.66 11.62 -17.51
C ASN A 168 -20.65 12.32 -18.88
N SER A 169 -21.60 13.21 -19.13
CA SER A 169 -21.65 13.99 -20.38
C SER A 169 -20.47 14.94 -20.53
N LEU A 170 -19.94 15.51 -19.43
CA LEU A 170 -18.74 16.33 -19.43
C LEU A 170 -17.47 15.51 -19.73
N LEU A 171 -17.39 14.29 -19.21
CA LEU A 171 -16.28 13.37 -19.46
C LEU A 171 -16.29 12.88 -20.92
N GLU A 172 -17.45 12.59 -21.50
CA GLU A 172 -17.58 12.19 -22.90
C GLU A 172 -17.18 13.33 -23.86
N ASN A 173 -17.58 14.58 -23.55
CA ASN A 173 -17.20 15.75 -24.32
C ASN A 173 -15.67 16.02 -24.27
N GLN A 174 -15.00 15.79 -23.14
CA GLN A 174 -13.55 15.94 -23.06
C GLN A 174 -12.81 14.84 -23.85
N ASN A 175 -13.33 13.63 -23.88
CA ASN A 175 -12.75 12.54 -24.67
C ASN A 175 -12.98 12.72 -26.17
N GLY A 176 -14.11 13.29 -26.59
CA GLY A 176 -14.39 13.65 -27.99
C GLY A 176 -13.49 14.78 -28.54
N ALA A 177 -13.21 15.79 -27.71
CA ALA A 177 -12.34 16.91 -28.11
C ALA A 177 -10.86 16.51 -28.27
N ASN A 178 -10.41 15.48 -27.54
CA ASN A 178 -9.05 14.95 -27.67
C ASN A 178 -8.88 14.00 -28.87
N ALA A 179 -9.95 13.43 -29.40
CA ALA A 179 -9.90 12.57 -30.58
C ALA A 179 -9.74 13.38 -31.89
N ASP A 180 -10.35 14.57 -31.96
CA ASP A 180 -10.29 15.43 -33.15
C ASP A 180 -8.95 16.17 -33.33
N SER A 181 -8.22 16.40 -32.23
CA SER A 181 -6.92 17.07 -32.30
C SER A 181 -5.76 16.15 -32.78
N SER A 182 -5.96 14.84 -32.77
CA SER A 182 -4.96 13.86 -33.22
C SER A 182 -5.03 13.54 -34.73
N ALA A 183 -6.10 13.94 -35.42
CA ALA A 183 -6.30 13.65 -36.84
C ALA A 183 -5.71 14.70 -37.82
N GLN A 184 -5.20 15.84 -37.33
CA GLN A 184 -4.71 16.93 -38.19
C GLN A 184 -3.17 17.06 -38.35
N ASN A 185 -2.39 16.13 -37.78
CA ASN A 185 -0.93 16.16 -37.91
C ASN A 185 -0.36 14.89 -38.57
N GLN A 186 -0.67 14.65 -39.85
CA GLN A 186 0.17 13.83 -40.72
C GLN A 186 0.82 14.75 -41.78
N PRO A 187 2.16 14.85 -41.84
CA PRO A 187 2.85 15.55 -42.92
C PRO A 187 2.77 14.76 -44.23
N LYS A 188 2.54 15.48 -45.30
CA LYS A 188 2.63 14.99 -46.68
C LYS A 188 4.07 14.71 -47.06
#